data_e99159c1fe46c21faa7c5c9c150ea275
#
_entry.id   e99159c1fe46c21faa7c5c9c150ea275
#
_cell.length_a   1.000
_cell.length_b   1.000
_cell.length_c   1.000
_cell.angle_alpha   90.00
_cell.angle_beta   90.00
_cell.angle_gamma   90.00
#
_symmetry.space_group_name_H-M   'P 1'
#
loop_
_entity.id
_entity.type
_entity.pdbx_description
1 polymer ?
#
loop_
_entity_poly.entity_id
_entity_poly.type
_entity_poly.pdbx_seq_one_letter_code
_entity_poly.pdbx_strand_id
1 'polypeptide(L)'
;MQRILDGQLQMSTFRLFLSAVMITGLAGLAGCATPGKPTASKLTHKSPQQYAACVLPKWQALAPQATQKSIAHGYRLTAPSAVASDDVLDVVDSREGSRATFYKGSFLSGDKLRQAARECLD
;
A
#
# COMPACT_ATOMS: atom_id res chain seq x y z
N MET A 1 15.28 -4.39 -63.61
CA MET A 1 15.69 -3.28 -62.73
C MET A 1 14.59 -2.88 -61.73
N GLN A 2 13.32 -2.87 -62.09
CA GLN A 2 12.26 -2.50 -61.14
C GLN A 2 12.05 -3.48 -59.97
N ARG A 3 12.28 -4.78 -60.18
CA ARG A 3 12.15 -5.82 -59.14
C ARG A 3 13.14 -5.69 -57.98
N ILE A 4 14.29 -5.11 -58.19
CA ILE A 4 15.31 -4.96 -57.16
C ILE A 4 14.98 -3.78 -56.28
N LEU A 5 14.36 -2.72 -56.80
CA LEU A 5 13.90 -1.55 -56.03
C LEU A 5 12.71 -1.86 -55.14
N ASP A 6 11.79 -2.71 -55.59
CA ASP A 6 10.64 -3.13 -54.78
C ASP A 6 11.05 -4.01 -53.60
N GLY A 7 12.04 -4.87 -53.75
CA GLY A 7 12.60 -5.66 -52.68
C GLY A 7 13.33 -4.83 -51.62
N GLN A 8 13.92 -3.74 -51.99
CA GLN A 8 14.58 -2.84 -51.03
C GLN A 8 13.61 -1.97 -50.26
N LEU A 9 12.56 -1.52 -50.91
CA LEU A 9 11.50 -0.76 -50.24
C LEU A 9 10.75 -1.59 -49.21
N GLN A 10 10.54 -2.84 -49.51
CA GLN A 10 9.82 -3.76 -48.61
C GLN A 10 10.63 -4.14 -47.37
N MET A 11 11.95 -4.24 -47.50
CA MET A 11 12.83 -4.49 -46.35
C MET A 11 12.96 -3.25 -45.42
N SER A 12 12.86 -2.07 -46.00
CA SER A 12 12.96 -0.84 -45.22
C SER A 12 11.72 -0.60 -44.36
N THR A 13 10.53 -0.92 -44.87
CA THR A 13 9.28 -0.83 -44.10
C THR A 13 9.17 -1.89 -43.02
N PHE A 14 9.72 -3.08 -43.28
CA PHE A 14 9.71 -4.15 -42.27
C PHE A 14 10.66 -3.86 -41.10
N ARG A 15 11.77 -3.17 -41.34
CA ARG A 15 12.69 -2.73 -40.27
C ARG A 15 12.13 -1.63 -39.40
N LEU A 16 11.30 -0.78 -39.95
CA LEU A 16 10.64 0.29 -39.20
C LEU A 16 9.53 -0.26 -38.29
N PHE A 17 8.87 -1.36 -38.66
CA PHE A 17 7.85 -1.99 -37.82
C PHE A 17 8.45 -2.78 -36.64
N LEU A 18 9.67 -3.29 -36.77
CA LEU A 18 10.32 -4.01 -35.66
C LEU A 18 10.90 -3.09 -34.58
N SER A 19 11.10 -1.82 -34.89
CA SER A 19 11.64 -0.87 -33.91
C SER A 19 10.60 -0.22 -33.00
N ALA A 20 9.31 -0.38 -33.32
CA ALA A 20 8.22 0.24 -32.57
C ALA A 20 7.65 -0.62 -31.44
N VAL A 21 8.05 -1.88 -31.30
CA VAL A 21 7.45 -2.82 -30.35
C VAL A 21 8.23 -2.94 -29.03
N MET A 22 9.39 -2.28 -28.90
CA MET A 22 10.26 -2.45 -27.72
C MET A 22 10.15 -1.38 -26.62
N ILE A 23 9.16 -0.49 -26.64
CA ILE A 23 9.10 0.60 -25.65
C ILE A 23 7.88 0.49 -24.68
N THR A 24 7.13 -0.59 -24.72
CA THR A 24 5.93 -0.72 -23.86
C THR A 24 6.08 -1.70 -22.70
N GLY A 25 7.28 -1.91 -22.19
CA GLY A 25 7.54 -2.95 -21.18
C GLY A 25 7.90 -2.50 -19.76
N LEU A 26 8.07 -1.21 -19.46
CA LEU A 26 8.62 -0.80 -18.15
C LEU A 26 7.71 0.07 -17.27
N ALA A 27 6.46 0.25 -17.62
CA ALA A 27 5.54 1.06 -16.80
C ALA A 27 4.80 0.26 -15.70
N GLY A 28 5.14 -1.01 -15.48
CA GLY A 28 4.38 -1.92 -14.62
C GLY A 28 4.97 -2.23 -13.25
N LEU A 29 6.13 -1.68 -12.86
CA LEU A 29 6.82 -2.08 -11.63
C LEU A 29 6.90 -0.99 -10.56
N ALA A 30 6.16 0.11 -10.67
CA ALA A 30 5.88 0.95 -9.53
C ALA A 30 4.80 0.25 -8.67
N GLY A 31 5.13 -0.95 -8.16
CA GLY A 31 4.30 -1.65 -7.20
C GLY A 31 4.26 -0.85 -5.92
N CYS A 32 3.18 -0.12 -5.67
CA CYS A 32 2.85 0.30 -4.32
C CYS A 32 2.80 -0.96 -3.47
N ALA A 33 3.65 -1.04 -2.43
CA ALA A 33 3.51 -2.06 -1.41
C ALA A 33 2.15 -1.86 -0.73
N THR A 34 1.12 -2.50 -1.27
CA THR A 34 -0.20 -2.53 -0.64
C THR A 34 -0.15 -3.56 0.48
N PRO A 35 -0.70 -3.23 1.66
CA PRO A 35 -0.88 -4.24 2.69
C PRO A 35 -1.71 -5.39 2.14
N GLY A 36 -1.51 -6.59 2.67
CA GLY A 36 -2.27 -7.78 2.31
C GLY A 36 -3.76 -7.65 2.61
N LYS A 37 -4.45 -8.78 2.76
CA LYS A 37 -5.87 -8.77 3.11
C LYS A 37 -6.10 -8.16 4.51
N PRO A 38 -7.15 -7.34 4.69
CA PRO A 38 -7.52 -6.85 6.02
C PRO A 38 -7.83 -8.01 6.97
N THR A 39 -7.29 -7.95 8.18
CA THR A 39 -7.60 -8.91 9.24
C THR A 39 -8.84 -8.50 10.01
N ALA A 40 -9.04 -7.19 10.22
CA ALA A 40 -10.18 -6.65 10.93
C ALA A 40 -10.49 -5.24 10.45
N SER A 41 -11.76 -4.85 10.47
CA SER A 41 -12.20 -3.49 10.19
C SER A 41 -13.28 -3.11 11.19
N LYS A 42 -13.14 -1.92 11.80
CA LYS A 42 -14.04 -1.40 12.82
C LYS A 42 -14.34 0.08 12.59
N LEU A 43 -15.51 0.51 13.03
CA LEU A 43 -15.90 1.91 13.03
C LEU A 43 -15.72 2.51 14.43
N THR A 44 -15.38 3.79 14.48
CA THR A 44 -15.30 4.58 15.70
C THR A 44 -15.90 5.96 15.45
N HIS A 45 -16.43 6.61 16.48
CA HIS A 45 -16.93 7.99 16.41
C HIS A 45 -15.80 9.03 16.45
N LYS A 46 -14.59 8.61 16.78
CA LYS A 46 -13.42 9.49 16.79
C LYS A 46 -13.02 9.89 15.36
N SER A 47 -12.51 11.10 15.19
CA SER A 47 -11.89 11.49 13.93
C SER A 47 -10.63 10.65 13.68
N PRO A 48 -10.12 10.57 12.42
CA PRO A 48 -8.86 9.88 12.16
C PRO A 48 -7.70 10.36 13.01
N GLN A 49 -7.62 11.68 13.26
CA GLN A 49 -6.59 12.27 14.09
C GLN A 49 -6.69 11.85 15.55
N GLN A 50 -7.88 11.89 16.12
CA GLN A 50 -8.11 11.49 17.51
C GLN A 50 -7.81 10.01 17.72
N TYR A 51 -8.29 9.18 16.81
CA TYR A 51 -8.07 7.73 16.88
C TYR A 51 -6.58 7.40 16.75
N ALA A 52 -5.91 7.93 15.74
CA ALA A 52 -4.47 7.72 15.55
C ALA A 52 -3.65 8.24 16.74
N ALA A 53 -4.02 9.37 17.32
CA ALA A 53 -3.35 9.92 18.51
C ALA A 53 -3.51 9.03 19.76
N CYS A 54 -4.60 8.26 19.83
CA CYS A 54 -4.79 7.27 20.88
C CYS A 54 -3.96 6.01 20.65
N VAL A 55 -3.94 5.50 19.41
CA VAL A 55 -3.30 4.22 19.08
C VAL A 55 -1.77 4.32 19.04
N LEU A 56 -1.22 5.39 18.47
CA LEU A 56 0.21 5.48 18.20
C LEU A 56 1.09 5.31 19.44
N PRO A 57 0.83 5.97 20.59
CA PRO A 57 1.62 5.76 21.81
C PRO A 57 1.53 4.33 22.33
N LYS A 58 0.37 3.70 22.24
CA LYS A 58 0.17 2.31 22.64
C LYS A 58 0.98 1.35 21.74
N TRP A 59 0.98 1.61 20.45
CA TRP A 59 1.80 0.84 19.50
C TRP A 59 3.29 1.04 19.73
N GLN A 60 3.73 2.25 20.00
CA GLN A 60 5.14 2.55 20.29
C GLN A 60 5.61 1.89 21.59
N ALA A 61 4.74 1.69 22.56
CA ALA A 61 5.06 0.91 23.76
C ALA A 61 5.31 -0.57 23.46
N LEU A 62 4.64 -1.12 22.45
CA LEU A 62 4.79 -2.51 22.00
C LEU A 62 5.84 -2.68 20.91
N ALA A 63 5.96 -1.70 20.03
CA ALA A 63 6.86 -1.65 18.89
C ALA A 63 7.44 -0.22 18.80
N PRO A 64 8.61 0.04 19.41
CA PRO A 64 9.16 1.40 19.51
C PRO A 64 9.38 2.10 18.16
N GLN A 65 9.51 1.33 17.09
CA GLN A 65 9.69 1.88 15.74
C GLN A 65 8.37 2.14 15.00
N ALA A 66 7.22 1.97 15.66
CA ALA A 66 5.94 2.29 15.05
C ALA A 66 5.86 3.75 14.65
N THR A 67 5.34 4.00 13.45
CA THR A 67 5.26 5.32 12.83
C THR A 67 3.86 5.61 12.33
N GLN A 68 3.59 6.88 12.10
CA GLN A 68 2.35 7.38 11.51
C GLN A 68 2.68 8.19 10.27
N LYS A 69 1.89 7.98 9.22
CA LYS A 69 2.01 8.67 7.94
C LYS A 69 0.63 9.12 7.47
N SER A 70 0.55 10.31 6.90
CA SER A 70 -0.68 10.78 6.24
C SER A 70 -0.94 9.98 4.97
N ILE A 71 -2.19 9.57 4.79
CA ILE A 71 -2.70 8.96 3.56
C ILE A 71 -3.95 9.72 3.10
N ALA A 72 -4.52 9.36 1.96
CA ALA A 72 -5.77 9.95 1.51
C ALA A 72 -6.88 9.75 2.55
N HIS A 73 -7.46 10.85 3.02
CA HIS A 73 -8.55 10.89 3.99
C HIS A 73 -8.22 10.35 5.39
N GLY A 74 -6.96 10.24 5.75
CA GLY A 74 -6.62 9.78 7.09
C GLY A 74 -5.14 9.51 7.32
N TYR A 75 -4.87 8.46 8.09
CA TYR A 75 -3.53 8.10 8.54
C TYR A 75 -3.28 6.61 8.42
N ARG A 76 -2.02 6.28 8.20
CA ARG A 76 -1.51 4.90 8.27
C ARG A 76 -0.51 4.79 9.40
N LEU A 77 -0.76 3.88 10.32
CA LEU A 77 0.19 3.49 11.36
C LEU A 77 0.87 2.19 10.92
N THR A 78 2.18 2.14 11.07
CA THR A 78 2.98 0.97 10.67
C THR A 78 3.86 0.56 11.83
N ALA A 79 3.78 -0.71 12.22
CA ALA A 79 4.71 -1.35 13.13
C ALA A 79 5.61 -2.27 12.32
N PRO A 80 6.87 -1.88 12.07
CA PRO A 80 7.78 -2.67 11.24
C PRO A 80 8.17 -3.98 11.91
N SER A 81 8.38 -5.01 11.09
CA SER A 81 8.89 -6.31 11.52
C SER A 81 10.19 -6.63 10.81
N ALA A 82 11.18 -7.13 11.56
CA ALA A 82 12.46 -7.56 11.00
C ALA A 82 12.39 -8.94 10.32
N VAL A 83 11.37 -9.73 10.62
CA VAL A 83 11.29 -11.16 10.24
C VAL A 83 10.01 -11.53 9.49
N ALA A 84 9.07 -10.60 9.38
CA ALA A 84 7.78 -10.83 8.74
C ALA A 84 7.30 -9.54 8.08
N SER A 85 6.10 -9.56 7.49
CA SER A 85 5.46 -8.36 6.99
C SER A 85 5.12 -7.41 8.15
N ASP A 86 5.09 -6.12 7.87
CA ASP A 86 4.71 -5.11 8.84
C ASP A 86 3.25 -5.23 9.23
N ASP A 87 2.93 -4.90 10.48
CA ASP A 87 1.56 -4.67 10.91
C ASP A 87 1.14 -3.26 10.55
N VAL A 88 -0.03 -3.11 9.94
CA VAL A 88 -0.52 -1.83 9.43
C VAL A 88 -1.93 -1.56 9.93
N LEU A 89 -2.20 -0.33 10.29
CA LEU A 89 -3.52 0.17 10.65
C LEU A 89 -3.83 1.41 9.81
N ASP A 90 -4.82 1.31 8.94
CA ASP A 90 -5.34 2.44 8.19
C ASP A 90 -6.56 3.02 8.90
N VAL A 91 -6.54 4.31 9.12
CA VAL A 91 -7.65 5.06 9.74
C VAL A 91 -8.10 6.11 8.75
N VAL A 92 -9.30 5.99 8.23
CA VAL A 92 -9.84 6.90 7.22
C VAL A 92 -11.18 7.46 7.65
N ASP A 93 -11.53 8.64 7.14
CA ASP A 93 -12.82 9.26 7.37
C ASP A 93 -13.97 8.32 7.03
N SER A 94 -15.00 8.31 7.86
CA SER A 94 -16.28 7.70 7.59
C SER A 94 -17.41 8.64 7.98
N ARG A 95 -18.67 8.28 7.69
CA ARG A 95 -19.82 9.16 7.91
C ARG A 95 -19.93 9.69 9.35
N GLU A 96 -19.61 8.85 10.34
CA GLU A 96 -19.80 9.17 11.76
C GLU A 96 -18.51 9.25 12.55
N GLY A 97 -17.38 9.31 11.89
CA GLY A 97 -16.07 9.34 12.53
C GLY A 97 -15.00 8.73 11.63
N SER A 98 -14.53 7.55 11.97
CA SER A 98 -13.46 6.86 11.23
C SER A 98 -13.73 5.38 11.06
N ARG A 99 -13.12 4.84 10.01
CA ARG A 99 -12.97 3.40 9.83
C ARG A 99 -11.50 3.03 10.05
N ALA A 100 -11.28 2.13 10.99
CA ALA A 100 -9.97 1.57 11.29
C ALA A 100 -9.88 0.18 10.68
N THR A 101 -8.91 -0.03 9.79
CA THR A 101 -8.68 -1.31 9.13
C THR A 101 -7.29 -1.82 9.49
N PHE A 102 -7.25 -2.99 10.10
CA PHE A 102 -6.03 -3.62 10.58
C PHE A 102 -5.55 -4.70 9.61
N TYR A 103 -4.28 -4.68 9.28
CA TYR A 103 -3.60 -5.66 8.44
C TYR A 103 -2.51 -6.33 9.26
N LYS A 104 -2.72 -7.57 9.64
CA LYS A 104 -1.77 -8.33 10.44
C LYS A 104 -0.61 -8.82 9.57
N GLY A 105 0.62 -8.49 9.96
CA GLY A 105 1.83 -8.97 9.30
C GLY A 105 2.66 -9.87 10.18
N SER A 106 2.75 -9.58 11.49
CA SER A 106 3.59 -10.31 12.45
C SER A 106 2.78 -11.34 13.25
N PHE A 107 3.36 -12.51 13.47
CA PHE A 107 2.78 -13.52 14.36
C PHE A 107 2.91 -13.17 15.83
N LEU A 108 4.02 -12.49 16.21
CA LEU A 108 4.37 -12.31 17.62
C LEU A 108 3.67 -11.11 18.27
N SER A 109 3.53 -10.02 17.55
CA SER A 109 3.01 -8.77 18.09
C SER A 109 1.65 -8.36 17.53
N GLY A 110 1.23 -8.95 16.42
CA GLY A 110 0.02 -8.54 15.71
C GLY A 110 -1.25 -8.57 16.54
N ASP A 111 -1.43 -9.54 17.42
CA ASP A 111 -2.62 -9.63 18.27
C ASP A 111 -2.62 -8.56 19.36
N LYS A 112 -1.47 -8.24 19.94
CA LYS A 112 -1.34 -7.16 20.93
C LYS A 112 -1.56 -5.79 20.31
N LEU A 113 -1.03 -5.57 19.12
CA LEU A 113 -1.23 -4.33 18.37
C LEU A 113 -2.72 -4.14 18.01
N ARG A 114 -3.37 -5.19 17.57
CA ARG A 114 -4.81 -5.17 17.28
C ARG A 114 -5.64 -4.89 18.52
N GLN A 115 -5.30 -5.48 19.65
CA GLN A 115 -5.97 -5.22 20.93
C GLN A 115 -5.80 -3.75 21.34
N ALA A 116 -4.60 -3.21 21.24
CA ALA A 116 -4.33 -1.79 21.51
C ALA A 116 -5.19 -0.88 20.62
N ALA A 117 -5.32 -1.21 19.34
CA ALA A 117 -6.17 -0.48 18.42
C ALA A 117 -7.66 -0.54 18.82
N ARG A 118 -8.13 -1.68 19.32
CA ARG A 118 -9.52 -1.81 19.82
C ARG A 118 -9.79 -0.96 21.06
N GLU A 119 -8.84 -0.83 21.94
CA GLU A 119 -8.97 -0.04 23.16
C GLU A 119 -9.20 1.44 22.88
N CYS A 120 -8.87 1.91 21.70
CA CYS A 120 -9.05 3.28 21.27
C CYS A 120 -10.38 3.55 20.53
N LEU A 121 -11.19 2.52 20.27
CA LEU A 121 -12.43 2.67 19.49
C LEU A 121 -13.51 3.50 20.20
N ASP A 122 -13.53 3.52 21.51
CA ASP A 122 -14.54 4.22 22.32
C ASP A 122 -14.01 5.48 23.01
#